data_d1164ab22dd5c4774b3f4b95a79b8aef
#
_entry.id   d1164ab22dd5c4774b3f4b95a79b8aef
#
_cell.length_a   1.000
_cell.length_b   1.000
_cell.length_c   1.000
_cell.angle_alpha   90.00
_cell.angle_beta   90.00
_cell.angle_gamma   90.00
#
_symmetry.space_group_name_H-M   'P 1'
#
loop_
_entity.id
_entity.type
_entity.pdbx_description
1 polymer ?
#
loop_
_entity_poly.entity_id
_entity_poly.type
_entity_poly.pdbx_seq_one_letter_code
_entity_poly.pdbx_strand_id
1 'polypeptide(L)'
;MLAAVALLLLAAPLVPLPTQPAGLAWPTQDWPRGPPPASVDVPALSKLLDAVDSVDDPLGETRAVVLVHRGRLVAERYRKGFGAGTRLISWSMAKSITQALVGIAAREGKLDPDKPMGNPRWSPNDARATIPWRRWLQMVDGQAYREIGVRNPAESDAAKMLFGEGRLDAAGYAARLPLINRPGDHWNYNSAGIILIADALARAVAPEATTPQARRSSMRAFMQRELFDRIGMASAQPEYDASGTFLGSALVYATAQDFARFGLLYLRDGVWDGSRILPEGWVDFARTPAPGSDSNIYGAGFWVAPSDGEPRPPYGSAILAPPDTFEAQGFEGQVTVIVPSKDLVLVRLGHMPERGWRALNRWVASVVSLFPDG
;
A
#
# COMPACT_ATOMS: atom_id res chain seq x y z
N MET A 1 -38.51 -29.57 6.49
CA MET A 1 -37.07 -29.47 6.24
C MET A 1 -36.88 -28.59 5.01
N LEU A 2 -36.68 -27.31 5.18
CA LEU A 2 -36.34 -26.38 4.09
C LEU A 2 -34.79 -26.35 3.98
N ALA A 3 -34.29 -26.88 2.86
CA ALA A 3 -32.88 -26.76 2.53
C ALA A 3 -32.58 -25.30 2.13
N ALA A 4 -31.81 -24.59 2.93
CA ALA A 4 -31.27 -23.29 2.56
C ALA A 4 -30.21 -23.51 1.46
N VAL A 5 -30.53 -23.14 0.23
CA VAL A 5 -29.58 -23.05 -0.86
C VAL A 5 -28.74 -21.80 -0.59
N ALA A 6 -27.53 -21.99 -0.08
CA ALA A 6 -26.53 -20.92 -0.02
C ALA A 6 -26.14 -20.58 -1.46
N LEU A 7 -26.64 -19.46 -1.97
CA LEU A 7 -26.16 -18.87 -3.21
C LEU A 7 -24.71 -18.43 -2.96
N LEU A 8 -23.74 -19.20 -3.43
CA LEU A 8 -22.37 -18.72 -3.58
C LEU A 8 -22.39 -17.60 -4.63
N LEU A 9 -22.42 -16.36 -4.17
CA LEU A 9 -22.11 -15.21 -5.03
C LEU A 9 -20.65 -15.40 -5.46
N LEU A 10 -20.44 -15.89 -6.68
CA LEU A 10 -19.13 -15.87 -7.32
C LEU A 10 -18.73 -14.40 -7.42
N ALA A 11 -17.61 -14.04 -6.81
CA ALA A 11 -17.02 -12.71 -6.97
C ALA A 11 -16.83 -12.43 -8.47
N ALA A 12 -17.21 -11.23 -8.90
CA ALA A 12 -16.99 -10.84 -10.29
C ALA A 12 -15.48 -11.00 -10.63
N PRO A 13 -15.15 -11.48 -11.85
CA PRO A 13 -13.76 -11.63 -12.24
C PRO A 13 -13.06 -10.27 -12.21
N LEU A 14 -11.81 -10.28 -11.72
CA LEU A 14 -10.99 -9.08 -11.68
C LEU A 14 -10.72 -8.57 -13.12
N VAL A 15 -10.77 -7.25 -13.30
CA VAL A 15 -10.39 -6.62 -14.57
C VAL A 15 -8.92 -6.96 -14.87
N PRO A 16 -8.57 -7.40 -16.10
CA PRO A 16 -7.18 -7.69 -16.46
C PRO A 16 -6.28 -6.47 -16.27
N LEU A 17 -5.06 -6.72 -15.80
CA LEU A 17 -4.06 -5.67 -15.67
C LEU A 17 -3.44 -5.35 -17.03
N PRO A 18 -3.32 -4.06 -17.42
CA PRO A 18 -2.75 -3.69 -18.70
C PRO A 18 -1.24 -3.95 -18.75
N THR A 19 -0.75 -4.29 -19.95
CA THR A 19 0.68 -4.43 -20.22
C THR A 19 1.32 -3.08 -20.54
N GLN A 20 2.64 -2.98 -20.41
CA GLN A 20 3.37 -1.80 -20.86
C GLN A 20 3.19 -1.64 -22.38
N PRO A 21 2.83 -0.43 -22.87
CA PRO A 21 2.71 -0.19 -24.31
C PRO A 21 3.98 -0.54 -25.08
N ALA A 22 3.82 -1.20 -26.23
CA ALA A 22 4.94 -1.61 -27.04
C ALA A 22 5.83 -0.42 -27.46
N GLY A 23 7.14 -0.57 -27.34
CA GLY A 23 8.11 0.48 -27.68
C GLY A 23 8.21 1.63 -26.68
N LEU A 24 7.42 1.62 -25.60
CA LEU A 24 7.57 2.60 -24.54
C LEU A 24 8.61 2.15 -23.52
N ALA A 25 9.63 2.99 -23.29
CA ALA A 25 10.65 2.74 -22.30
C ALA A 25 10.05 2.64 -20.87
N TRP A 26 10.64 1.78 -20.06
CA TRP A 26 10.31 1.69 -18.65
C TRP A 26 10.94 2.86 -17.88
N PRO A 27 10.24 3.43 -16.89
CA PRO A 27 10.74 4.60 -16.15
C PRO A 27 11.76 4.23 -15.06
N THR A 28 12.65 3.29 -15.33
CA THR A 28 13.68 2.86 -14.36
C THR A 28 14.66 3.99 -14.04
N GLN A 29 14.99 4.82 -15.02
CA GLN A 29 15.78 6.04 -14.80
C GLN A 29 14.88 7.26 -14.96
N ASP A 30 14.54 7.61 -16.20
CA ASP A 30 13.71 8.77 -16.51
C ASP A 30 12.29 8.35 -16.90
N TRP A 31 11.32 9.17 -16.51
CA TRP A 31 9.95 8.97 -16.92
C TRP A 31 9.77 9.30 -18.41
N PRO A 32 9.22 8.37 -19.22
CA PRO A 32 8.65 8.77 -20.50
C PRO A 32 7.56 9.82 -20.24
N ARG A 33 7.67 10.98 -20.88
CA ARG A 33 6.73 12.09 -20.69
C ARG A 33 5.86 12.27 -21.93
N GLY A 34 4.68 12.83 -21.76
CA GLY A 34 3.77 13.17 -22.85
C GLY A 34 2.59 13.99 -22.35
N PRO A 35 1.81 14.57 -23.29
CA PRO A 35 0.57 15.23 -22.91
C PRO A 35 -0.46 14.18 -22.44
N PRO A 36 -1.48 14.60 -21.67
CA PRO A 36 -2.68 13.79 -21.48
C PRO A 36 -3.29 13.37 -22.82
N PRO A 37 -4.11 12.29 -22.87
CA PRO A 37 -4.85 11.92 -24.08
C PRO A 37 -5.66 13.09 -24.65
N ALA A 38 -5.85 13.13 -25.96
CA ALA A 38 -6.57 14.20 -26.62
C ALA A 38 -8.04 14.34 -26.17
N SER A 39 -8.61 13.26 -25.60
CA SER A 39 -9.97 13.25 -25.03
C SER A 39 -10.05 13.90 -23.64
N VAL A 40 -8.92 14.16 -22.98
CA VAL A 40 -8.90 14.76 -21.65
C VAL A 40 -9.12 16.26 -21.74
N ASP A 41 -10.08 16.78 -20.99
CA ASP A 41 -10.24 18.21 -20.77
C ASP A 41 -9.06 18.75 -19.94
N VAL A 42 -8.03 19.24 -20.63
CA VAL A 42 -6.80 19.74 -20.02
C VAL A 42 -7.04 20.93 -19.09
N PRO A 43 -7.88 21.93 -19.42
CA PRO A 43 -8.28 22.96 -18.49
C PRO A 43 -8.92 22.45 -17.21
N ALA A 44 -9.85 21.49 -17.29
CA ALA A 44 -10.47 20.88 -16.12
C ALA A 44 -9.45 20.10 -15.29
N LEU A 45 -8.58 19.34 -15.93
CA LEU A 45 -7.49 18.63 -15.24
C LEU A 45 -6.57 19.62 -14.52
N SER A 46 -6.12 20.68 -15.20
CA SER A 46 -5.25 21.69 -14.56
C SER A 46 -5.90 22.28 -13.32
N LYS A 47 -7.17 22.66 -13.39
CA LYS A 47 -7.92 23.19 -12.23
C LYS A 47 -7.97 22.22 -11.06
N LEU A 48 -8.14 20.92 -11.32
CA LEU A 48 -8.11 19.91 -10.25
C LEU A 48 -6.70 19.76 -9.64
N LEU A 49 -5.65 19.86 -10.46
CA LEU A 49 -4.27 19.74 -9.99
C LEU A 49 -3.79 21.00 -9.27
N ASP A 50 -4.37 22.16 -9.55
CA ASP A 50 -4.06 23.43 -8.88
C ASP A 50 -4.50 23.44 -7.40
N ALA A 51 -5.18 22.38 -6.93
CA ALA A 51 -5.44 22.13 -5.51
C ALA A 51 -4.15 22.15 -4.67
N VAL A 52 -2.96 21.89 -5.25
CA VAL A 52 -1.67 22.00 -4.54
C VAL A 52 -1.38 23.43 -4.06
N ASP A 53 -1.95 24.45 -4.70
CA ASP A 53 -1.71 25.87 -4.38
C ASP A 53 -2.77 26.44 -3.43
N SER A 54 -3.86 25.71 -3.19
CA SER A 54 -4.93 26.15 -2.29
C SER A 54 -4.51 26.06 -0.82
N VAL A 55 -4.89 27.06 -0.04
CA VAL A 55 -4.71 27.09 1.43
C VAL A 55 -5.98 26.72 2.19
N ASP A 56 -7.14 26.87 1.55
CA ASP A 56 -8.47 26.61 2.12
C ASP A 56 -9.13 25.35 1.52
N ASP A 57 -8.35 24.52 0.86
CA ASP A 57 -8.82 23.29 0.24
C ASP A 57 -9.16 22.25 1.33
N PRO A 58 -10.30 21.55 1.23
CA PRO A 58 -10.63 20.44 2.12
C PRO A 58 -9.63 19.28 2.06
N LEU A 59 -8.78 19.22 1.03
CA LEU A 59 -7.64 18.30 0.95
C LEU A 59 -6.46 18.72 1.85
N GLY A 60 -6.53 19.88 2.50
CA GLY A 60 -5.44 20.42 3.29
C GLY A 60 -4.23 20.81 2.44
N GLU A 61 -3.04 20.59 2.96
CA GLU A 61 -1.77 20.91 2.28
C GLU A 61 -1.37 19.78 1.31
N THR A 62 -1.83 19.85 0.07
CA THR A 62 -1.33 18.96 -0.99
C THR A 62 0.05 19.43 -1.43
N ARG A 63 1.08 18.59 -1.30
CA ARG A 63 2.49 18.92 -1.57
C ARG A 63 2.97 18.47 -2.95
N ALA A 64 2.44 17.33 -3.40
CA ALA A 64 2.79 16.76 -4.71
C ALA A 64 1.62 15.98 -5.28
N VAL A 65 1.42 16.09 -6.58
CA VAL A 65 0.54 15.26 -7.38
C VAL A 65 1.30 14.76 -8.60
N VAL A 66 1.19 13.48 -8.92
CA VAL A 66 1.78 12.87 -10.12
C VAL A 66 0.73 11.98 -10.79
N LEU A 67 0.58 12.11 -12.10
CA LEU A 67 -0.29 11.32 -12.95
C LEU A 67 0.52 10.56 -13.99
N VAL A 68 0.29 9.24 -14.04
CA VAL A 68 0.87 8.36 -15.06
C VAL A 68 -0.27 7.69 -15.81
N HIS A 69 -0.31 7.86 -17.12
CA HIS A 69 -1.29 7.22 -17.99
C HIS A 69 -0.56 6.44 -19.09
N ARG A 70 -0.94 5.18 -19.28
CA ARG A 70 -0.30 4.26 -20.24
C ARG A 70 1.23 4.26 -20.15
N GLY A 71 1.74 4.21 -18.91
CA GLY A 71 3.19 4.19 -18.63
C GLY A 71 3.93 5.51 -18.84
N ARG A 72 3.24 6.61 -19.21
CA ARG A 72 3.84 7.95 -19.36
C ARG A 72 3.43 8.86 -18.22
N LEU A 73 4.37 9.65 -17.71
CA LEU A 73 4.07 10.76 -16.84
C LEU A 73 3.41 11.87 -17.66
N VAL A 74 2.11 12.10 -17.43
CA VAL A 74 1.28 13.03 -18.23
C VAL A 74 1.01 14.34 -17.51
N ALA A 75 1.10 14.37 -16.19
CA ALA A 75 0.99 15.60 -15.40
C ALA A 75 1.70 15.44 -14.04
N GLU A 76 2.23 16.54 -13.55
CA GLU A 76 2.74 16.65 -12.18
C GLU A 76 2.55 18.09 -11.69
N ARG A 77 2.32 18.23 -10.38
CA ARG A 77 2.25 19.52 -9.68
C ARG A 77 2.91 19.41 -8.34
N TYR A 78 3.59 20.46 -7.96
CA TYR A 78 4.29 20.57 -6.67
C TYR A 78 3.97 21.91 -6.05
N ARG A 79 3.60 21.88 -4.76
CA ARG A 79 3.39 23.09 -3.97
C ARG A 79 4.70 23.89 -3.88
N LYS A 80 4.60 25.21 -3.78
CA LYS A 80 5.77 26.07 -3.54
C LYS A 80 6.61 25.56 -2.37
N GLY A 81 7.89 25.38 -2.57
CA GLY A 81 8.85 24.81 -1.61
C GLY A 81 9.05 23.28 -1.74
N PHE A 82 8.26 22.61 -2.58
CA PHE A 82 8.40 21.19 -2.91
C PHE A 82 8.71 21.02 -4.41
N GLY A 83 9.22 19.87 -4.79
CA GLY A 83 9.56 19.56 -6.17
C GLY A 83 9.73 18.07 -6.42
N ALA A 84 10.07 17.70 -7.66
CA ALA A 84 10.20 16.30 -8.08
C ALA A 84 11.23 15.51 -7.24
N GLY A 85 12.25 16.17 -6.69
CA GLY A 85 13.26 15.57 -5.81
C GLY A 85 12.89 15.55 -4.32
N THR A 86 11.75 16.11 -3.93
CA THR A 86 11.36 16.16 -2.51
C THR A 86 10.84 14.80 -2.05
N ARG A 87 11.49 14.21 -1.04
CA ARG A 87 11.01 13.01 -0.36
C ARG A 87 9.91 13.37 0.60
N LEU A 88 8.81 12.65 0.51
CA LEU A 88 7.65 12.79 1.40
C LEU A 88 7.37 11.45 2.07
N ILE A 89 6.75 11.50 3.24
CA ILE A 89 6.46 10.32 4.04
C ILE A 89 5.33 9.48 3.42
N SER A 90 5.49 8.17 3.42
CA SER A 90 4.47 7.22 2.95
C SER A 90 3.29 7.08 3.91
N TRP A 91 3.54 7.24 5.21
CA TRP A 91 2.69 6.65 6.21
C TRP A 91 2.32 5.21 5.83
N SER A 92 1.07 4.81 5.97
CA SER A 92 0.64 3.42 5.75
C SER A 92 0.77 2.89 4.32
N MET A 93 1.12 3.71 3.32
CA MET A 93 1.51 3.17 2.00
C MET A 93 2.73 2.25 2.11
N ALA A 94 3.53 2.35 3.18
CA ALA A 94 4.61 1.41 3.47
C ALA A 94 4.12 -0.06 3.61
N LYS A 95 2.87 -0.29 3.98
CA LYS A 95 2.27 -1.63 4.07
C LYS A 95 2.24 -2.33 2.71
N SER A 96 1.94 -1.57 1.66
CA SER A 96 1.97 -2.07 0.28
C SER A 96 3.39 -2.42 -0.16
N ILE A 97 4.39 -1.62 0.24
CA ILE A 97 5.81 -1.93 0.01
C ILE A 97 6.20 -3.22 0.76
N THR A 98 5.77 -3.38 2.02
CA THR A 98 6.02 -4.60 2.80
C THR A 98 5.38 -5.83 2.14
N GLN A 99 4.17 -5.68 1.59
CA GLN A 99 3.50 -6.74 0.83
C GLN A 99 4.30 -7.13 -0.42
N ALA A 100 4.80 -6.16 -1.18
CA ALA A 100 5.68 -6.42 -2.33
C ALA A 100 6.94 -7.21 -1.93
N LEU A 101 7.60 -6.81 -0.84
CA LEU A 101 8.81 -7.47 -0.34
C LEU A 101 8.57 -8.92 0.09
N VAL A 102 7.41 -9.21 0.70
CA VAL A 102 7.00 -10.60 0.99
C VAL A 102 6.83 -11.40 -0.29
N GLY A 103 6.18 -10.82 -1.31
CA GLY A 103 6.04 -11.44 -2.63
C GLY A 103 7.38 -11.74 -3.29
N ILE A 104 8.31 -10.79 -3.25
CA ILE A 104 9.66 -10.97 -3.78
C ILE A 104 10.39 -12.11 -3.04
N ALA A 105 10.35 -12.11 -1.70
CA ALA A 105 10.98 -13.17 -0.91
C ALA A 105 10.35 -14.55 -1.17
N ALA A 106 9.04 -14.61 -1.40
CA ALA A 106 8.35 -15.84 -1.79
C ALA A 106 8.80 -16.32 -3.18
N ARG A 107 8.89 -15.43 -4.18
CA ARG A 107 9.41 -15.76 -5.52
C ARG A 107 10.84 -16.30 -5.45
N GLU A 108 11.66 -15.78 -4.54
CA GLU A 108 13.04 -16.25 -4.33
C GLU A 108 13.14 -17.54 -3.49
N GLY A 109 11.99 -18.12 -3.07
CA GLY A 109 11.97 -19.33 -2.23
C GLY A 109 12.47 -19.14 -0.80
N LYS A 110 12.54 -17.89 -0.33
CA LYS A 110 12.99 -17.57 1.05
C LYS A 110 11.89 -17.79 2.09
N LEU A 111 10.65 -17.78 1.67
CA LEU A 111 9.47 -18.08 2.47
C LEU A 111 8.35 -18.64 1.60
N ASP A 112 7.39 -19.31 2.23
CA ASP A 112 6.13 -19.74 1.62
C ASP A 112 4.98 -18.96 2.24
N PRO A 113 4.24 -18.13 1.47
CA PRO A 113 3.19 -17.28 2.01
C PRO A 113 2.00 -18.06 2.59
N ASP A 114 1.85 -19.33 2.23
CA ASP A 114 0.78 -20.21 2.69
C ASP A 114 1.15 -21.00 3.96
N LYS A 115 2.41 -20.90 4.39
CA LYS A 115 2.90 -21.51 5.63
C LYS A 115 2.84 -20.52 6.79
N PRO A 116 2.83 -21.03 8.03
CA PRO A 116 2.93 -20.21 9.23
C PRO A 116 4.13 -19.26 9.18
N MET A 117 3.90 -17.99 9.52
CA MET A 117 4.96 -17.00 9.61
C MET A 117 5.89 -17.27 10.83
N GLY A 118 5.29 -17.71 11.93
CA GLY A 118 5.98 -17.93 13.19
C GLY A 118 6.61 -16.67 13.80
N ASN A 119 6.95 -16.73 15.06
CA ASN A 119 7.74 -15.70 15.75
C ASN A 119 8.49 -16.34 16.92
N PRO A 120 9.82 -16.12 17.06
CA PRO A 120 10.60 -16.71 18.14
C PRO A 120 10.21 -16.22 19.55
N ARG A 121 9.44 -15.14 19.65
CA ARG A 121 8.91 -14.62 20.90
C ARG A 121 7.67 -15.37 21.40
N TRP A 122 7.09 -16.24 20.59
CA TRP A 122 5.91 -17.04 20.95
C TRP A 122 6.30 -18.46 21.35
N SER A 123 5.51 -19.03 22.26
CA SER A 123 5.64 -20.47 22.55
C SER A 123 5.15 -21.31 21.35
N PRO A 124 5.61 -22.55 21.21
CA PRO A 124 5.14 -23.46 20.16
C PRO A 124 3.61 -23.69 20.15
N ASN A 125 2.96 -23.52 21.30
CA ASN A 125 1.50 -23.68 21.45
C ASN A 125 0.72 -22.38 21.30
N ASP A 126 1.38 -21.26 20.97
CA ASP A 126 0.71 -19.99 20.73
C ASP A 126 -0.05 -20.05 19.39
N ALA A 127 -1.35 -19.78 19.43
CA ALA A 127 -2.16 -19.83 18.22
C ALA A 127 -1.66 -18.88 17.12
N ARG A 128 -1.02 -17.76 17.50
CA ARG A 128 -0.41 -16.81 16.53
C ARG A 128 0.72 -17.44 15.73
N ALA A 129 1.43 -18.42 16.30
CA ALA A 129 2.52 -19.09 15.61
C ALA A 129 2.08 -19.91 14.39
N THR A 130 0.79 -20.25 14.31
CA THR A 130 0.22 -21.04 13.20
C THR A 130 -0.36 -20.20 12.06
N ILE A 131 -0.41 -18.87 12.21
CA ILE A 131 -1.05 -17.98 11.23
C ILE A 131 -0.14 -17.84 9.99
N PRO A 132 -0.65 -18.15 8.77
CA PRO A 132 0.12 -17.97 7.53
C PRO A 132 0.41 -16.50 7.22
N TRP A 133 1.50 -16.23 6.50
CA TRP A 133 1.86 -14.88 6.04
C TRP A 133 0.70 -14.17 5.32
N ARG A 134 -0.05 -14.88 4.48
CA ARG A 134 -1.20 -14.30 3.76
C ARG A 134 -2.23 -13.71 4.70
N ARG A 135 -2.51 -14.37 5.82
CA ARG A 135 -3.52 -13.90 6.79
C ARG A 135 -3.06 -12.64 7.53
N TRP A 136 -1.78 -12.55 7.83
CA TRP A 136 -1.20 -11.33 8.38
C TRP A 136 -1.28 -10.17 7.39
N LEU A 137 -0.96 -10.39 6.10
CA LEU A 137 -1.08 -9.38 5.05
C LEU A 137 -2.53 -8.93 4.81
N GLN A 138 -3.49 -9.82 5.00
CA GLN A 138 -4.93 -9.54 4.89
C GLN A 138 -5.52 -8.89 6.14
N MET A 139 -4.75 -8.75 7.24
CA MET A 139 -5.20 -8.16 8.51
C MET A 139 -6.38 -8.91 9.14
N VAL A 140 -6.35 -10.23 9.04
CA VAL A 140 -7.31 -11.15 9.68
C VAL A 140 -6.62 -12.02 10.74
N ASP A 141 -5.61 -11.47 11.37
CA ASP A 141 -4.78 -12.14 12.39
C ASP A 141 -5.47 -12.31 13.75
N GLY A 142 -6.47 -11.47 14.05
CA GLY A 142 -7.26 -11.53 15.28
C GLY A 142 -6.63 -10.88 16.50
N GLN A 143 -5.51 -10.13 16.36
CA GLN A 143 -4.90 -9.41 17.49
C GLN A 143 -5.78 -8.27 18.01
N ALA A 144 -5.68 -8.01 19.32
CA ALA A 144 -6.23 -6.84 19.97
C ALA A 144 -5.45 -5.59 19.56
N TYR A 145 -5.97 -4.84 18.60
CA TYR A 145 -5.31 -3.67 18.07
C TYR A 145 -6.31 -2.58 17.68
N ARG A 146 -6.03 -1.34 18.05
CA ARG A 146 -6.85 -0.18 17.72
C ARG A 146 -6.03 0.94 17.10
N GLU A 147 -6.33 1.25 15.85
CA GLU A 147 -5.70 2.35 15.11
C GLU A 147 -6.74 3.26 14.48
N ILE A 148 -7.75 2.66 13.85
CA ILE A 148 -8.86 3.37 13.19
C ILE A 148 -9.98 3.65 14.19
N GLY A 149 -10.62 4.82 14.06
CA GLY A 149 -11.74 5.22 14.91
C GLY A 149 -11.34 5.64 16.34
N VAL A 150 -10.05 5.84 16.58
CA VAL A 150 -9.55 6.38 17.85
C VAL A 150 -9.72 7.89 17.84
N ARG A 151 -10.38 8.45 18.87
CA ARG A 151 -10.67 9.89 18.96
C ARG A 151 -9.40 10.76 18.93
N ASN A 152 -8.35 10.32 19.60
CA ASN A 152 -7.05 10.99 19.61
C ASN A 152 -6.01 10.06 18.97
N PRO A 153 -5.47 10.38 17.78
CA PRO A 153 -4.47 9.53 17.09
C PRO A 153 -3.25 9.19 17.97
N ALA A 154 -2.87 10.06 18.91
CA ALA A 154 -1.76 9.80 19.82
C ALA A 154 -2.03 8.66 20.82
N GLU A 155 -3.29 8.29 21.05
CA GLU A 155 -3.71 7.18 21.90
C GLU A 155 -3.86 5.86 21.15
N SER A 156 -3.71 5.87 19.83
CA SER A 156 -3.75 4.66 19.01
C SER A 156 -2.61 3.70 19.35
N ASP A 157 -2.84 2.42 19.13
CA ASP A 157 -1.77 1.43 19.32
C ASP A 157 -0.63 1.64 18.30
N ALA A 158 -0.91 2.23 17.13
CA ALA A 158 0.11 2.65 16.18
C ALA A 158 1.05 3.71 16.78
N ALA A 159 0.50 4.76 17.40
CA ALA A 159 1.31 5.79 18.04
C ALA A 159 2.14 5.24 19.21
N LYS A 160 1.55 4.38 20.05
CA LYS A 160 2.27 3.71 21.15
C LYS A 160 3.40 2.83 20.64
N MET A 161 3.14 2.05 19.58
CA MET A 161 4.11 1.14 18.99
C MET A 161 5.26 1.87 18.32
N LEU A 162 4.97 2.87 17.48
CA LEU A 162 5.97 3.53 16.63
C LEU A 162 6.71 4.66 17.35
N PHE A 163 6.04 5.40 18.24
CA PHE A 163 6.57 6.62 18.83
C PHE A 163 6.59 6.62 20.37
N GLY A 164 5.84 5.72 20.99
CA GLY A 164 5.72 5.57 22.43
C GLY A 164 6.60 4.45 23.00
N GLU A 165 6.00 3.60 23.81
CA GLU A 165 6.67 2.50 24.51
C GLU A 165 7.29 1.43 23.60
N GLY A 166 6.73 1.24 22.39
CA GLY A 166 7.22 0.30 21.38
C GLY A 166 8.37 0.83 20.52
N ARG A 167 8.73 2.11 20.61
CA ARG A 167 9.65 2.79 19.67
C ARG A 167 11.07 2.17 19.56
N LEU A 168 11.50 1.42 20.56
CA LEU A 168 12.83 0.77 20.57
C LEU A 168 12.78 -0.66 20.03
N ASP A 169 11.64 -1.34 20.16
CA ASP A 169 11.38 -2.71 19.67
C ASP A 169 9.89 -2.83 19.30
N ALA A 170 9.53 -2.31 18.12
CA ALA A 170 8.17 -2.32 17.65
C ALA A 170 7.64 -3.75 17.44
N ALA A 171 8.50 -4.68 17.00
CA ALA A 171 8.13 -6.09 16.86
C ALA A 171 7.89 -6.77 18.20
N GLY A 172 8.68 -6.43 19.24
CA GLY A 172 8.43 -6.88 20.58
C GLY A 172 7.13 -6.34 21.17
N TYR A 173 6.80 -5.09 20.92
CA TYR A 173 5.48 -4.52 21.26
C TYR A 173 4.36 -5.31 20.58
N ALA A 174 4.41 -5.46 19.27
CA ALA A 174 3.41 -6.15 18.48
C ALA A 174 3.23 -7.63 18.88
N ALA A 175 4.32 -8.32 19.21
CA ALA A 175 4.29 -9.72 19.62
C ALA A 175 3.61 -9.95 20.99
N ARG A 176 3.49 -8.91 21.83
CA ARG A 176 2.80 -9.02 23.15
C ARG A 176 1.29 -8.85 23.05
N LEU A 177 0.78 -8.31 21.94
CA LEU A 177 -0.67 -8.11 21.78
C LEU A 177 -1.41 -9.44 21.78
N PRO A 178 -2.45 -9.62 22.62
CA PRO A 178 -3.20 -10.87 22.68
C PRO A 178 -4.11 -11.06 21.48
N LEU A 179 -4.51 -12.31 21.22
CA LEU A 179 -5.64 -12.58 20.32
C LEU A 179 -6.96 -12.32 21.06
N ILE A 180 -7.90 -11.65 20.38
CA ILE A 180 -9.28 -11.44 20.84
C ILE A 180 -10.30 -12.08 19.89
N ASN A 181 -9.86 -12.39 18.65
CA ASN A 181 -10.65 -13.10 17.66
C ASN A 181 -9.85 -14.32 17.16
N ARG A 182 -10.58 -15.30 16.63
CA ARG A 182 -9.95 -16.40 15.93
C ARG A 182 -9.33 -15.89 14.63
N PRO A 183 -8.07 -16.25 14.32
CA PRO A 183 -7.44 -15.87 13.06
C PRO A 183 -8.28 -16.32 11.84
N GLY A 184 -8.52 -15.40 10.94
CA GLY A 184 -9.31 -15.60 9.74
C GLY A 184 -10.79 -15.21 9.82
N ASP A 185 -11.33 -14.98 11.02
CA ASP A 185 -12.77 -14.75 11.21
C ASP A 185 -13.16 -13.27 11.18
N HIS A 186 -12.22 -12.37 11.50
CA HIS A 186 -12.50 -10.94 11.62
C HIS A 186 -11.38 -10.10 11.06
N TRP A 187 -11.73 -9.17 10.17
CA TRP A 187 -10.81 -8.17 9.65
C TRP A 187 -10.67 -7.00 10.63
N ASN A 188 -9.44 -6.60 10.89
CA ASN A 188 -9.13 -5.42 11.69
C ASN A 188 -7.86 -4.75 11.18
N TYR A 189 -7.94 -3.48 10.77
CA TYR A 189 -6.76 -2.75 10.29
C TYR A 189 -5.66 -2.74 11.34
N ASN A 190 -4.52 -3.38 11.05
CA ASN A 190 -3.53 -3.74 12.05
C ASN A 190 -2.09 -3.46 11.57
N SER A 191 -1.52 -2.32 12.01
CA SER A 191 -0.12 -2.00 11.77
C SER A 191 0.85 -2.93 12.52
N ALA A 192 0.45 -3.49 13.68
CA ALA A 192 1.31 -4.39 14.45
C ALA A 192 1.56 -5.70 13.70
N GLY A 193 0.54 -6.25 13.02
CA GLY A 193 0.71 -7.42 12.15
C GLY A 193 1.74 -7.17 11.04
N ILE A 194 1.74 -5.99 10.43
CA ILE A 194 2.72 -5.63 9.40
C ILE A 194 4.14 -5.46 9.97
N ILE A 195 4.29 -4.95 11.18
CA ILE A 195 5.59 -4.90 11.87
C ILE A 195 6.11 -6.32 12.16
N LEU A 196 5.23 -7.24 12.56
CA LEU A 196 5.60 -8.66 12.73
C LEU A 196 6.04 -9.30 11.42
N ILE A 197 5.36 -8.98 10.31
CA ILE A 197 5.77 -9.39 8.95
C ILE A 197 7.17 -8.84 8.64
N ALA A 198 7.43 -7.55 8.87
CA ALA A 198 8.72 -6.95 8.59
C ALA A 198 9.87 -7.59 9.40
N ASP A 199 9.62 -7.91 10.68
CA ASP A 199 10.56 -8.63 11.55
C ASP A 199 10.80 -10.07 11.06
N ALA A 200 9.74 -10.80 10.69
CA ALA A 200 9.84 -12.16 10.17
C ALA A 200 10.54 -12.19 8.79
N LEU A 201 10.23 -11.21 7.92
CA LEU A 201 10.87 -11.08 6.62
C LEU A 201 12.37 -10.86 6.74
N ALA A 202 12.81 -10.00 7.68
CA ALA A 202 14.24 -9.81 7.93
C ALA A 202 14.95 -11.12 8.32
N ARG A 203 14.30 -11.98 9.12
CA ARG A 203 14.82 -13.32 9.46
C ARG A 203 14.82 -14.27 8.26
N ALA A 204 13.81 -14.19 7.40
CA ALA A 204 13.71 -15.06 6.22
C ALA A 204 14.76 -14.71 5.14
N VAL A 205 15.07 -13.41 4.95
CA VAL A 205 16.01 -12.97 3.91
C VAL A 205 17.47 -12.99 4.37
N ALA A 206 17.72 -12.90 5.69
CA ALA A 206 19.06 -12.88 6.28
C ALA A 206 19.08 -13.51 7.67
N PRO A 207 18.94 -14.85 7.77
CA PRO A 207 18.86 -15.55 9.05
C PRO A 207 20.13 -15.40 9.91
N GLU A 208 21.27 -15.10 9.28
CA GLU A 208 22.56 -14.86 9.94
C GLU A 208 22.65 -13.47 10.59
N ALA A 209 21.77 -12.54 10.24
CA ALA A 209 21.79 -11.17 10.76
C ALA A 209 21.17 -11.09 12.15
N THR A 210 21.96 -11.38 13.19
CA THR A 210 21.51 -11.50 14.58
C THR A 210 21.60 -10.20 15.38
N THR A 211 22.39 -9.22 14.93
CA THR A 211 22.49 -7.91 15.59
C THR A 211 21.56 -6.88 14.96
N PRO A 212 21.10 -5.85 15.70
CA PRO A 212 20.25 -4.78 15.14
C PRO A 212 20.88 -4.12 13.91
N GLN A 213 22.19 -3.87 13.93
CA GLN A 213 22.90 -3.28 12.82
C GLN A 213 22.92 -4.19 11.58
N ALA A 214 23.20 -5.49 11.76
CA ALA A 214 23.22 -6.47 10.67
C ALA A 214 21.81 -6.62 10.06
N ARG A 215 20.77 -6.72 10.89
CA ARG A 215 19.37 -6.81 10.44
C ARG A 215 18.97 -5.62 9.58
N ARG A 216 19.26 -4.40 10.05
CA ARG A 216 19.02 -3.15 9.31
C ARG A 216 19.73 -3.15 7.96
N SER A 217 21.03 -3.47 7.97
CA SER A 217 21.87 -3.45 6.76
C SER A 217 21.42 -4.49 5.75
N SER A 218 21.14 -5.73 6.17
CA SER A 218 20.69 -6.81 5.30
C SER A 218 19.30 -6.53 4.72
N MET A 219 18.37 -6.05 5.55
CA MET A 219 17.03 -5.71 5.07
C MET A 219 17.06 -4.54 4.09
N ARG A 220 17.85 -3.49 4.38
CA ARG A 220 18.05 -2.36 3.46
C ARG A 220 18.64 -2.82 2.13
N ALA A 221 19.67 -3.68 2.17
CA ALA A 221 20.31 -4.21 0.96
C ALA A 221 19.32 -5.07 0.12
N PHE A 222 18.49 -5.88 0.79
CA PHE A 222 17.44 -6.65 0.13
C PHE A 222 16.43 -5.74 -0.57
N MET A 223 15.87 -4.76 0.14
CA MET A 223 14.92 -3.79 -0.42
C MET A 223 15.49 -3.03 -1.60
N GLN A 224 16.73 -2.56 -1.46
CA GLN A 224 17.43 -1.80 -2.50
C GLN A 224 17.61 -2.65 -3.76
N ARG A 225 18.21 -3.83 -3.63
CA ARG A 225 18.55 -4.70 -4.75
C ARG A 225 17.33 -5.32 -5.44
N GLU A 226 16.35 -5.78 -4.65
CA GLU A 226 15.26 -6.60 -5.18
C GLU A 226 14.01 -5.80 -5.56
N LEU A 227 13.87 -4.58 -5.05
CA LEU A 227 12.73 -3.73 -5.37
C LEU A 227 13.17 -2.36 -5.90
N PHE A 228 13.86 -1.55 -5.11
CA PHE A 228 14.02 -0.14 -5.43
C PHE A 228 14.88 0.09 -6.68
N ASP A 229 16.03 -0.56 -6.79
CA ASP A 229 16.89 -0.45 -7.99
C ASP A 229 16.20 -1.04 -9.23
N ARG A 230 15.41 -2.12 -9.02
CA ARG A 230 14.74 -2.79 -10.14
C ARG A 230 13.71 -1.91 -10.83
N ILE A 231 13.00 -1.08 -10.07
CA ILE A 231 11.95 -0.20 -10.60
C ILE A 231 12.34 1.28 -10.63
N GLY A 232 13.59 1.61 -10.25
CA GLY A 232 14.08 2.98 -10.27
C GLY A 232 13.57 3.88 -9.14
N MET A 233 13.16 3.31 -8.00
CA MET A 233 12.79 4.08 -6.79
C MET A 233 14.04 4.58 -6.04
N ALA A 234 14.90 5.33 -6.71
CA ALA A 234 16.22 5.74 -6.20
C ALA A 234 16.16 6.63 -4.96
N SER A 235 15.04 7.31 -4.71
CA SER A 235 14.87 8.17 -3.54
C SER A 235 14.34 7.45 -2.31
N ALA A 236 13.95 6.18 -2.42
CA ALA A 236 13.30 5.44 -1.35
C ALA A 236 14.22 5.27 -0.13
N GLN A 237 13.72 5.68 1.03
CA GLN A 237 14.43 5.63 2.31
C GLN A 237 13.53 4.99 3.36
N PRO A 238 13.70 3.68 3.67
CA PRO A 238 13.01 3.01 4.75
C PRO A 238 13.61 3.37 6.11
N GLU A 239 12.76 3.45 7.14
CA GLU A 239 13.17 3.70 8.51
C GLU A 239 13.11 2.42 9.36
N TYR A 240 13.89 2.42 10.44
CA TYR A 240 14.08 1.26 11.31
C TYR A 240 14.06 1.68 12.78
N ASP A 241 13.55 0.80 13.64
CA ASP A 241 13.67 0.98 15.08
C ASP A 241 15.07 0.64 15.61
N ALA A 242 15.27 0.78 16.93
CA ALA A 242 16.55 0.49 17.57
C ALA A 242 16.92 -1.00 17.52
N SER A 243 15.94 -1.91 17.44
CA SER A 243 16.13 -3.35 17.31
C SER A 243 16.55 -3.77 15.89
N GLY A 244 16.57 -2.83 14.92
CA GLY A 244 16.87 -3.08 13.52
C GLY A 244 15.67 -3.57 12.71
N THR A 245 14.47 -3.50 13.26
CA THR A 245 13.23 -3.86 12.54
C THR A 245 12.82 -2.73 11.61
N PHE A 246 12.54 -3.06 10.35
CA PHE A 246 11.96 -2.13 9.39
C PHE A 246 10.56 -1.70 9.84
N LEU A 247 10.33 -0.38 9.92
CA LEU A 247 9.04 0.18 10.30
C LEU A 247 8.05 0.15 9.11
N GLY A 248 7.89 -1.05 8.55
CA GLY A 248 7.17 -1.32 7.29
C GLY A 248 5.67 -1.09 7.33
N SER A 249 5.11 -0.75 8.47
CA SER A 249 3.71 -0.34 8.58
C SER A 249 3.48 1.14 8.27
N ALA A 250 4.56 1.99 8.30
CA ALA A 250 4.38 3.44 8.26
C ALA A 250 5.51 4.27 7.64
N LEU A 251 6.78 3.84 7.71
CA LEU A 251 7.88 4.78 7.52
C LEU A 251 8.79 4.40 6.34
N VAL A 252 8.38 4.86 5.15
CA VAL A 252 9.23 4.96 3.96
C VAL A 252 9.10 6.38 3.41
N TYR A 253 10.23 7.04 3.17
CA TYR A 253 10.26 8.32 2.48
C TYR A 253 10.64 8.11 1.02
N ALA A 254 9.93 8.73 0.08
CA ALA A 254 10.26 8.70 -1.33
C ALA A 254 9.65 9.90 -2.06
N THR A 255 10.09 10.17 -3.28
CA THR A 255 9.45 11.17 -4.14
C THR A 255 8.09 10.69 -4.63
N ALA A 256 7.22 11.61 -5.03
CA ALA A 256 5.94 11.26 -5.63
C ALA A 256 6.11 10.46 -6.93
N GLN A 257 7.16 10.75 -7.70
CA GLN A 257 7.48 9.99 -8.91
C GLN A 257 7.91 8.55 -8.59
N ASP A 258 8.58 8.31 -7.46
CA ASP A 258 8.96 6.96 -7.04
C ASP A 258 7.75 6.16 -6.53
N PHE A 259 6.81 6.79 -5.82
CA PHE A 259 5.54 6.15 -5.50
C PHE A 259 4.73 5.84 -6.75
N ALA A 260 4.81 6.68 -7.81
CA ALA A 260 4.18 6.38 -9.09
C ALA A 260 4.84 5.17 -9.80
N ARG A 261 6.17 4.99 -9.70
CA ARG A 261 6.86 3.77 -10.17
C ARG A 261 6.36 2.52 -9.44
N PHE A 262 6.19 2.63 -8.13
CA PHE A 262 5.61 1.55 -7.33
C PHE A 262 4.17 1.23 -7.76
N GLY A 263 3.34 2.24 -7.98
CA GLY A 263 1.99 2.06 -8.52
C GLY A 263 1.99 1.40 -9.91
N LEU A 264 2.92 1.82 -10.78
CA LEU A 264 3.07 1.24 -12.12
C LEU A 264 3.49 -0.23 -12.07
N LEU A 265 4.35 -0.64 -11.12
CA LEU A 265 4.69 -2.05 -10.93
C LEU A 265 3.44 -2.91 -10.70
N TYR A 266 2.53 -2.44 -9.85
CA TYR A 266 1.28 -3.14 -9.58
C TYR A 266 0.31 -3.08 -10.77
N LEU A 267 0.24 -1.95 -11.46
CA LEU A 267 -0.56 -1.80 -12.67
C LEU A 267 -0.07 -2.74 -13.81
N ARG A 268 1.19 -3.12 -13.81
CA ARG A 268 1.82 -4.05 -14.76
C ARG A 268 1.98 -5.48 -14.22
N ASP A 269 1.10 -5.91 -13.33
CA ASP A 269 1.09 -7.27 -12.76
C ASP A 269 2.44 -7.72 -12.18
N GLY A 270 3.16 -6.81 -11.55
CA GLY A 270 4.46 -7.13 -10.97
C GLY A 270 5.58 -7.40 -11.98
N VAL A 271 5.36 -7.06 -13.25
CA VAL A 271 6.38 -7.14 -14.31
C VAL A 271 7.02 -5.77 -14.50
N TRP A 272 8.33 -5.74 -14.69
CA TRP A 272 9.09 -4.53 -14.97
C TRP A 272 10.23 -4.83 -15.94
N ASP A 273 10.26 -4.16 -17.07
CA ASP A 273 11.26 -4.30 -18.13
C ASP A 273 11.55 -5.78 -18.50
N GLY A 274 10.48 -6.51 -18.80
CA GLY A 274 10.53 -7.93 -19.15
C GLY A 274 10.85 -8.88 -17.98
N SER A 275 11.12 -8.37 -16.80
CA SER A 275 11.41 -9.16 -15.60
C SER A 275 10.21 -9.21 -14.65
N ARG A 276 9.83 -10.40 -14.20
CA ARG A 276 8.82 -10.55 -13.16
C ARG A 276 9.44 -10.27 -11.79
N ILE A 277 9.00 -9.19 -11.17
CA ILE A 277 9.43 -8.76 -9.82
C ILE A 277 8.55 -9.43 -8.75
N LEU A 278 7.23 -9.38 -8.91
CA LEU A 278 6.26 -10.01 -8.01
C LEU A 278 5.81 -11.37 -8.58
N PRO A 279 5.50 -12.37 -7.75
CA PRO A 279 4.97 -13.65 -8.23
C PRO A 279 3.70 -13.46 -9.06
N GLU A 280 3.44 -14.40 -9.97
CA GLU A 280 2.16 -14.46 -10.66
C GLU A 280 1.00 -14.59 -9.67
N GLY A 281 -0.12 -13.84 -9.91
CA GLY A 281 -1.27 -13.78 -9.03
C GLY A 281 -1.06 -12.97 -7.74
N TRP A 282 0.15 -12.41 -7.51
CA TRP A 282 0.43 -11.64 -6.29
C TRP A 282 -0.31 -10.30 -6.26
N VAL A 283 -0.44 -9.65 -7.41
CA VAL A 283 -1.23 -8.42 -7.54
C VAL A 283 -2.72 -8.72 -7.41
N ASP A 284 -3.21 -9.82 -7.97
CA ASP A 284 -4.60 -10.25 -7.78
C ASP A 284 -4.90 -10.56 -6.32
N PHE A 285 -3.98 -11.19 -5.59
CA PHE A 285 -4.08 -11.37 -4.15
C PHE A 285 -4.15 -10.02 -3.41
N ALA A 286 -3.37 -9.02 -3.81
CA ALA A 286 -3.38 -7.70 -3.20
C ALA A 286 -4.71 -6.95 -3.37
N ARG A 287 -5.36 -7.10 -4.54
CA ARG A 287 -6.61 -6.39 -4.91
C ARG A 287 -7.88 -7.22 -4.77
N THR A 288 -7.78 -8.43 -4.24
CA THR A 288 -8.95 -9.26 -3.88
C THR A 288 -9.34 -8.99 -2.44
N PRO A 289 -10.64 -8.73 -2.15
CA PRO A 289 -11.10 -8.49 -0.78
C PRO A 289 -10.68 -9.60 0.19
N ALA A 290 -10.17 -9.19 1.36
CA ALA A 290 -9.76 -10.12 2.41
C ALA A 290 -10.98 -10.85 3.00
N PRO A 291 -10.88 -12.16 3.31
CA PRO A 291 -11.93 -12.88 4.06
C PRO A 291 -12.20 -12.19 5.39
N GLY A 292 -13.45 -12.18 5.84
CA GLY A 292 -13.84 -11.54 7.10
C GLY A 292 -13.85 -10.01 7.07
N SER A 293 -13.60 -9.40 5.91
CA SER A 293 -13.83 -7.97 5.71
C SER A 293 -15.29 -7.75 5.32
N ASP A 294 -16.12 -7.41 6.30
CA ASP A 294 -17.57 -7.16 6.11
C ASP A 294 -17.85 -6.06 5.07
N SER A 295 -16.86 -5.24 4.80
CA SER A 295 -16.96 -4.08 3.91
C SER A 295 -16.35 -4.32 2.54
N ASN A 296 -15.64 -5.43 2.31
CA ASN A 296 -14.91 -5.73 1.06
C ASN A 296 -14.01 -4.58 0.57
N ILE A 297 -13.46 -3.79 1.50
CA ILE A 297 -12.68 -2.57 1.18
C ILE A 297 -11.17 -2.75 1.33
N TYR A 298 -10.70 -3.93 1.71
CA TYR A 298 -9.29 -4.21 1.91
C TYR A 298 -8.90 -5.57 1.36
N GLY A 299 -7.81 -5.62 0.65
CA GLY A 299 -7.21 -6.85 0.14
C GLY A 299 -6.04 -7.32 1.00
N ALA A 300 -4.87 -7.40 0.42
CA ALA A 300 -3.63 -7.70 1.14
C ALA A 300 -2.64 -6.55 0.95
N GLY A 301 -2.53 -5.67 1.95
CA GLY A 301 -1.68 -4.48 1.89
C GLY A 301 -2.21 -3.33 1.03
N PHE A 302 -3.41 -3.45 0.47
CA PHE A 302 -4.07 -2.44 -0.37
C PHE A 302 -5.54 -2.28 0.00
N TRP A 303 -6.03 -1.05 -0.13
CA TRP A 303 -7.44 -0.74 -0.13
C TRP A 303 -8.02 -1.04 -1.51
N VAL A 304 -9.25 -1.53 -1.56
CA VAL A 304 -9.93 -1.88 -2.80
C VAL A 304 -11.29 -1.18 -2.88
N ALA A 305 -11.76 -0.90 -4.08
CA ALA A 305 -13.08 -0.34 -4.26
C ALA A 305 -14.15 -1.34 -3.83
N PRO A 306 -15.21 -0.90 -3.12
CA PRO A 306 -16.33 -1.78 -2.80
C PRO A 306 -16.99 -2.26 -4.09
N SER A 307 -17.23 -3.57 -4.20
CA SER A 307 -17.85 -4.19 -5.39
C SER A 307 -19.31 -3.81 -5.59
N ASP A 308 -19.97 -3.29 -4.55
CA ASP A 308 -21.38 -2.87 -4.56
C ASP A 308 -21.56 -1.37 -4.82
N GLY A 309 -20.46 -0.60 -4.97
CA GLY A 309 -20.49 0.84 -5.23
C GLY A 309 -20.98 1.70 -4.05
N GLU A 310 -21.23 1.11 -2.89
CA GLU A 310 -21.74 1.82 -1.72
C GLU A 310 -20.62 2.55 -0.96
N PRO A 311 -20.84 3.81 -0.57
CA PRO A 311 -19.89 4.57 0.21
C PRO A 311 -19.63 3.95 1.58
N ARG A 312 -18.36 3.69 1.93
CA ARG A 312 -17.97 3.18 3.24
C ARG A 312 -17.15 4.23 4.00
N PRO A 313 -17.61 4.67 5.17
CA PRO A 313 -16.82 5.59 5.99
C PRO A 313 -15.72 4.86 6.75
N PRO A 314 -14.68 5.56 7.17
CA PRO A 314 -14.14 6.82 6.64
C PRO A 314 -12.92 6.61 5.72
N TYR A 315 -12.51 5.38 5.46
CA TYR A 315 -11.28 4.99 4.78
C TYR A 315 -11.62 4.24 3.49
N GLY A 316 -10.96 4.60 2.41
CA GLY A 316 -11.22 4.07 1.08
C GLY A 316 -11.57 5.20 0.12
N SER A 317 -10.58 5.66 -0.67
CA SER A 317 -10.79 6.74 -1.64
C SER A 317 -11.53 6.28 -2.89
N ALA A 318 -11.54 4.99 -3.14
CA ALA A 318 -12.04 4.39 -4.37
C ALA A 318 -13.55 4.38 -4.53
N ILE A 319 -14.32 4.97 -3.62
CA ILE A 319 -15.78 4.86 -3.56
C ILE A 319 -16.48 5.41 -4.82
N LEU A 320 -15.91 6.43 -5.45
CA LEU A 320 -16.46 7.06 -6.65
C LEU A 320 -15.61 6.80 -7.90
N ALA A 321 -14.57 6.01 -7.78
CA ALA A 321 -13.69 5.58 -8.87
C ALA A 321 -14.22 4.27 -9.50
N PRO A 322 -13.69 3.83 -10.66
CA PRO A 322 -14.03 2.54 -11.24
C PRO A 322 -13.88 1.39 -10.23
N PRO A 323 -14.75 0.36 -10.27
CA PRO A 323 -14.78 -0.72 -9.27
C PRO A 323 -13.53 -1.59 -9.24
N ASP A 324 -12.68 -1.53 -10.24
CA ASP A 324 -11.39 -2.20 -10.32
C ASP A 324 -10.23 -1.41 -9.69
N THR A 325 -10.53 -0.22 -9.15
CA THR A 325 -9.55 0.63 -8.49
C THR A 325 -9.06 0.00 -7.19
N PHE A 326 -7.75 0.02 -6.99
CA PHE A 326 -7.13 -0.31 -5.72
C PHE A 326 -6.01 0.69 -5.41
N GLU A 327 -5.66 0.81 -4.12
CA GLU A 327 -4.75 1.87 -3.73
C GLU A 327 -3.94 1.56 -2.47
N ALA A 328 -2.71 2.07 -2.44
CA ALA A 328 -1.97 2.24 -1.21
C ALA A 328 -2.40 3.56 -0.55
N GLN A 329 -2.81 3.50 0.72
CA GLN A 329 -3.20 4.69 1.48
C GLN A 329 -2.32 4.89 2.71
N GLY A 330 -2.08 6.14 3.06
CA GLY A 330 -1.37 6.55 4.26
C GLY A 330 -2.11 7.66 5.01
N PHE A 331 -1.82 7.76 6.29
CA PHE A 331 -2.33 8.82 7.15
C PHE A 331 -2.15 10.19 6.48
N GLU A 332 -3.05 11.15 6.78
CA GLU A 332 -3.04 12.49 6.19
C GLU A 332 -3.24 12.53 4.67
N GLY A 333 -3.84 11.49 4.10
CA GLY A 333 -4.23 11.46 2.69
C GLY A 333 -3.09 11.21 1.71
N GLN A 334 -2.02 10.52 2.13
CA GLN A 334 -1.06 9.96 1.18
C GLN A 334 -1.77 8.87 0.39
N VAL A 335 -1.77 8.94 -0.94
CA VAL A 335 -2.37 7.91 -1.78
C VAL A 335 -1.54 7.63 -3.03
N THR A 336 -1.48 6.36 -3.39
CA THR A 336 -1.10 5.88 -4.72
C THR A 336 -2.28 5.06 -5.23
N VAL A 337 -3.06 5.65 -6.11
CA VAL A 337 -4.28 5.09 -6.70
C VAL A 337 -3.92 4.41 -8.01
N ILE A 338 -4.42 3.20 -8.22
CA ILE A 338 -4.15 2.37 -9.38
C ILE A 338 -5.49 1.99 -10.00
N VAL A 339 -5.70 2.33 -11.27
CA VAL A 339 -6.97 2.13 -12.00
C VAL A 339 -6.70 1.32 -13.27
N PRO A 340 -6.82 -0.01 -13.21
CA PRO A 340 -6.54 -0.90 -14.35
C PRO A 340 -7.35 -0.56 -15.60
N SER A 341 -8.67 -0.37 -15.49
CA SER A 341 -9.55 -0.05 -16.62
C SER A 341 -9.21 1.25 -17.36
N LYS A 342 -8.41 2.12 -16.74
CA LYS A 342 -7.95 3.38 -17.33
C LYS A 342 -6.46 3.44 -17.59
N ASP A 343 -5.75 2.36 -17.35
CA ASP A 343 -4.27 2.33 -17.41
C ASP A 343 -3.64 3.55 -16.73
N LEU A 344 -4.09 3.84 -15.48
CA LEU A 344 -3.80 5.09 -14.77
C LEU A 344 -3.20 4.82 -13.38
N VAL A 345 -2.18 5.60 -13.04
CA VAL A 345 -1.69 5.76 -11.67
C VAL A 345 -1.77 7.23 -11.27
N LEU A 346 -2.37 7.50 -10.12
CA LEU A 346 -2.44 8.83 -9.51
C LEU A 346 -1.77 8.77 -8.14
N VAL A 347 -0.81 9.65 -7.90
CA VAL A 347 -0.18 9.85 -6.59
C VAL A 347 -0.55 11.23 -6.06
N ARG A 348 -0.99 11.28 -4.81
CA ARG A 348 -1.12 12.52 -4.03
C ARG A 348 -0.38 12.35 -2.71
N LEU A 349 0.49 13.31 -2.39
CA LEU A 349 1.20 13.39 -1.11
C LEU A 349 0.98 14.78 -0.49
N GLY A 350 0.87 14.80 0.84
CA GLY A 350 0.68 16.06 1.56
C GLY A 350 0.24 15.86 2.99
N HIS A 351 -0.35 16.89 3.59
CA HIS A 351 -0.92 16.86 4.93
C HIS A 351 -2.41 17.20 4.84
N MET A 352 -3.26 16.27 5.21
CA MET A 352 -4.72 16.40 5.13
C MET A 352 -5.34 16.16 6.51
N PRO A 353 -6.29 17.00 6.94
CA PRO A 353 -7.02 16.71 8.17
C PRO A 353 -7.91 15.47 8.00
N GLU A 354 -8.17 14.76 9.09
CA GLU A 354 -8.96 13.52 9.07
C GLU A 354 -10.33 13.68 8.36
N ARG A 355 -10.98 14.84 8.54
CA ARG A 355 -12.25 15.17 7.85
C ARG A 355 -12.13 15.28 6.32
N GLY A 356 -10.92 15.29 5.77
CA GLY A 356 -10.64 15.49 4.35
C GLY A 356 -10.89 14.25 3.47
N TRP A 357 -11.06 13.05 4.04
CA TRP A 357 -11.17 11.82 3.27
C TRP A 357 -12.30 11.83 2.23
N ARG A 358 -13.47 12.37 2.58
CA ARG A 358 -14.57 12.49 1.59
C ARG A 358 -14.24 13.44 0.43
N ALA A 359 -13.48 14.49 0.71
CA ALA A 359 -13.05 15.44 -0.32
C ALA A 359 -11.98 14.79 -1.20
N LEU A 360 -11.03 14.06 -0.60
CA LEU A 360 -10.03 13.30 -1.34
C LEU A 360 -10.67 12.29 -2.29
N ASN A 361 -11.66 11.52 -1.82
CA ASN A 361 -12.39 10.57 -2.65
C ASN A 361 -13.05 11.22 -3.86
N ARG A 362 -13.75 12.35 -3.65
CA ARG A 362 -14.36 13.12 -4.76
C ARG A 362 -13.31 13.67 -5.72
N TRP A 363 -12.21 14.18 -5.18
CA TRP A 363 -11.12 14.72 -6.00
C TRP A 363 -10.47 13.62 -6.84
N VAL A 364 -10.14 12.47 -6.26
CA VAL A 364 -9.63 11.30 -6.99
C VAL A 364 -10.59 10.89 -8.09
N ALA A 365 -11.87 10.71 -7.77
CA ALA A 365 -12.90 10.35 -8.76
C ALA A 365 -13.00 11.37 -9.89
N SER A 366 -12.96 12.68 -9.57
CA SER A 366 -13.01 13.75 -10.56
C SER A 366 -11.79 13.71 -11.49
N VAL A 367 -10.59 13.47 -10.97
CA VAL A 367 -9.39 13.34 -11.81
C VAL A 367 -9.48 12.07 -12.68
N VAL A 368 -9.82 10.93 -12.10
CA VAL A 368 -9.91 9.64 -12.80
C VAL A 368 -10.97 9.69 -13.91
N SER A 369 -12.11 10.36 -13.69
CA SER A 369 -13.20 10.45 -14.67
C SER A 369 -12.83 11.21 -15.94
N LEU A 370 -11.79 12.04 -15.90
CA LEU A 370 -11.32 12.76 -17.10
C LEU A 370 -10.57 11.84 -18.08
N PHE A 371 -10.07 10.71 -17.61
CA PHE A 371 -9.30 9.80 -18.46
C PHE A 371 -10.22 8.78 -19.15
N PRO A 372 -9.95 8.44 -20.43
CA PRO A 372 -10.69 7.41 -21.14
C PRO A 372 -10.41 6.03 -20.56
N ASP A 373 -11.25 5.06 -20.90
CA ASP A 373 -10.95 3.66 -20.69
C ASP A 373 -9.72 3.23 -21.51
N GLY A 374 -8.93 2.31 -20.95
CA GLY A 374 -7.63 1.90 -21.47
C GLY A 374 -7.70 0.89 -22.62
#